data_9ea2e3e5a9734c876567813512d711bb
#
_entry.id   9ea2e3e5a9734c876567813512d711bb
#
_cell.length_a   1.000
_cell.length_b   1.000
_cell.length_c   1.000
_cell.angle_alpha   90.00
_cell.angle_beta   90.00
_cell.angle_gamma   90.00
#
_symmetry.space_group_name_H-M   'P 1'
#
loop_
_entity.id
_entity.type
_entity.pdbx_description
1 polymer ?
#
loop_
_entity_poly.entity_id
_entity_poly.type
_entity_poly.pdbx_seq_one_letter_code
_entity_poly.pdbx_strand_id
1 'polypeptide(L)'
;RGAVQRVIPGVQLFEADSVEALYALADQHNDADLVLMDLNMPGAQGFNALVHMRSLHPHLPVVVVSAREEATVMRRALDHGALGFIPKSADSDTIGHALGTILDGETWAPPEAHNVPPTGSEEREVGQRLRELTPQQFRVLQMLGAGRLNKQIAYDLNVSEATIKAHVTAILRKLG
;
A
#
# COMPACT_ATOMS: atom_id res chain seq x y z
N ARG A 1 -14.41 3.65 9.66
CA ARG A 1 -14.90 5.01 9.96
C ARG A 1 -15.30 5.19 11.43
N GLY A 2 -16.37 4.53 11.90
CA GLY A 2 -16.90 4.76 13.25
C GLY A 2 -15.90 4.49 14.39
N ALA A 3 -14.98 3.55 14.25
CA ALA A 3 -13.95 3.28 15.24
C ALA A 3 -12.93 4.44 15.31
N VAL A 4 -12.46 4.92 14.17
CA VAL A 4 -11.48 6.04 14.12
C VAL A 4 -12.07 7.32 14.69
N GLN A 5 -13.31 7.67 14.33
CA GLN A 5 -13.97 8.88 14.84
C GLN A 5 -14.22 8.84 16.36
N ARG A 6 -14.41 7.63 16.93
CA ARG A 6 -14.54 7.47 18.39
C ARG A 6 -13.22 7.70 19.12
N VAL A 7 -12.13 7.28 18.49
CA VAL A 7 -10.78 7.32 19.06
C VAL A 7 -10.12 8.67 18.88
N ILE A 8 -10.33 9.34 17.74
CA ILE A 8 -9.79 10.66 17.42
C ILE A 8 -10.94 11.62 17.14
N PRO A 9 -11.46 12.32 18.18
CA PRO A 9 -12.52 13.29 18.01
C PRO A 9 -12.09 14.45 17.09
N GLY A 10 -12.97 14.81 16.15
CA GLY A 10 -12.69 15.92 15.22
C GLY A 10 -11.80 15.55 14.02
N VAL A 11 -11.43 14.29 13.87
CA VAL A 11 -10.66 13.83 12.70
C VAL A 11 -11.42 14.08 11.41
N GLN A 12 -10.74 14.64 10.41
CA GLN A 12 -11.26 14.75 9.06
C GLN A 12 -10.95 13.45 8.32
N LEU A 13 -11.97 12.78 7.79
CA LEU A 13 -11.85 11.51 7.11
C LEU A 13 -12.26 11.64 5.65
N PHE A 14 -11.40 11.15 4.78
CA PHE A 14 -11.67 10.93 3.36
C PHE A 14 -11.78 9.43 3.13
N GLU A 15 -12.78 8.98 2.39
CA GLU A 15 -13.06 7.55 2.20
C GLU A 15 -12.86 7.15 0.74
N ALA A 16 -12.15 6.06 0.52
CA ALA A 16 -11.95 5.41 -0.77
C ALA A 16 -12.53 3.99 -0.72
N ASP A 17 -13.23 3.60 -1.75
CA ASP A 17 -13.82 2.27 -1.92
C ASP A 17 -12.97 1.33 -2.81
N SER A 18 -11.91 1.86 -3.38
CA SER A 18 -10.99 1.15 -4.27
C SER A 18 -9.57 1.70 -4.17
N VAL A 19 -8.60 0.93 -4.64
CA VAL A 19 -7.19 1.35 -4.69
C VAL A 19 -7.01 2.58 -5.59
N GLU A 20 -7.73 2.67 -6.71
CA GLU A 20 -7.68 3.82 -7.60
C GLU A 20 -8.20 5.09 -6.92
N ALA A 21 -9.32 5.00 -6.23
CA ALA A 21 -9.88 6.12 -5.46
C ALA A 21 -8.92 6.52 -4.31
N LEU A 22 -8.29 5.54 -3.66
CA LEU A 22 -7.30 5.81 -2.61
C LEU A 22 -6.10 6.60 -3.13
N TYR A 23 -5.56 6.23 -4.29
CA TYR A 23 -4.45 6.98 -4.91
C TYR A 23 -4.86 8.40 -5.29
N ALA A 24 -6.05 8.55 -5.89
CA ALA A 24 -6.56 9.87 -6.25
C ALA A 24 -6.77 10.79 -5.02
N LEU A 25 -7.23 10.22 -3.90
CA LEU A 25 -7.36 10.95 -2.64
C LEU A 25 -5.99 11.31 -2.05
N ALA A 26 -5.01 10.41 -2.10
CA ALA A 26 -3.65 10.68 -1.63
C ALA A 26 -2.96 11.79 -2.44
N ASP A 27 -3.21 11.85 -3.75
CA ASP A 27 -2.73 12.95 -4.61
C ASP A 27 -3.37 14.30 -4.24
N GLN A 28 -4.65 14.30 -3.86
CA GLN A 28 -5.38 15.52 -3.48
C GLN A 28 -5.08 15.97 -2.04
N HIS A 29 -4.75 15.04 -1.16
CA HIS A 29 -4.52 15.24 0.27
C HIS A 29 -3.14 14.72 0.68
N ASN A 30 -2.11 15.21 -0.02
CA ASN A 30 -0.72 14.82 0.25
C ASN A 30 -0.18 15.32 1.61
N ASP A 31 -0.94 16.16 2.29
CA ASP A 31 -0.74 16.67 3.65
C ASP A 31 -1.50 15.86 4.71
N ALA A 32 -2.14 14.75 4.34
CA ALA A 32 -2.82 13.90 5.31
C ALA A 32 -1.83 13.32 6.34
N ASP A 33 -2.27 13.26 7.59
CA ASP A 33 -1.46 12.73 8.69
C ASP A 33 -1.26 11.22 8.59
N LEU A 34 -2.23 10.50 7.99
CA LEU A 34 -2.25 9.04 7.97
C LEU A 34 -3.14 8.47 6.87
N VAL A 35 -2.71 7.37 6.28
CA VAL A 35 -3.51 6.53 5.37
C VAL A 35 -3.82 5.19 6.05
N LEU A 36 -5.10 4.86 6.16
CA LEU A 36 -5.56 3.53 6.58
C LEU A 36 -5.94 2.72 5.34
N MET A 37 -5.23 1.63 5.10
CA MET A 37 -5.36 0.81 3.90
C MET A 37 -5.84 -0.60 4.23
N ASP A 38 -6.95 -1.02 3.61
CA ASP A 38 -7.39 -2.43 3.64
C ASP A 38 -6.70 -3.22 2.52
N LEU A 39 -6.08 -4.35 2.87
CA LEU A 39 -5.46 -5.26 1.88
C LEU A 39 -6.49 -5.96 0.99
N ASN A 40 -7.76 -5.99 1.37
CA ASN A 40 -8.84 -6.65 0.64
C ASN A 40 -9.75 -5.66 -0.13
N MET A 41 -9.34 -4.38 -0.24
CA MET A 41 -10.15 -3.43 -1.02
C MET A 41 -10.10 -3.75 -2.52
N PRO A 42 -11.14 -3.41 -3.30
CA PRO A 42 -11.15 -3.58 -4.75
C PRO A 42 -9.91 -2.97 -5.41
N GLY A 43 -9.26 -3.73 -6.30
CA GLY A 43 -8.02 -3.35 -6.97
C GLY A 43 -6.75 -3.68 -6.19
N ALA A 44 -6.84 -4.06 -4.91
CA ALA A 44 -5.69 -4.53 -4.16
C ALA A 44 -5.31 -5.97 -4.57
N GLN A 45 -4.03 -6.18 -4.86
CA GLN A 45 -3.46 -7.50 -5.10
C GLN A 45 -2.34 -7.74 -4.07
N GLY A 46 -2.71 -8.35 -2.95
CA GLY A 46 -1.77 -8.55 -1.84
C GLY A 46 -1.20 -7.23 -1.33
N PHE A 47 0.11 -7.10 -1.28
CA PHE A 47 0.80 -5.89 -0.81
C PHE A 47 1.14 -4.87 -1.90
N ASN A 48 0.77 -5.13 -3.16
CA ASN A 48 1.13 -4.24 -4.28
C ASN A 48 0.62 -2.82 -4.09
N ALA A 49 -0.61 -2.66 -3.59
CA ALA A 49 -1.17 -1.35 -3.31
C ALA A 49 -0.39 -0.58 -2.23
N LEU A 50 0.06 -1.27 -1.18
CA LEU A 50 0.90 -0.69 -0.13
C LEU A 50 2.25 -0.23 -0.69
N VAL A 51 2.93 -1.11 -1.44
CA VAL A 51 4.23 -0.80 -2.06
C VAL A 51 4.11 0.41 -2.99
N HIS A 52 3.06 0.45 -3.78
CA HIS A 52 2.81 1.55 -4.70
C HIS A 52 2.51 2.86 -3.97
N MET A 53 1.64 2.83 -2.96
CA MET A 53 1.37 4.01 -2.12
C MET A 53 2.66 4.56 -1.51
N ARG A 54 3.51 3.69 -0.96
CA ARG A 54 4.80 4.08 -0.38
C ARG A 54 5.79 4.64 -1.40
N SER A 55 5.70 4.20 -2.67
CA SER A 55 6.53 4.74 -3.76
C SER A 55 6.07 6.12 -4.22
N LEU A 56 4.76 6.34 -4.31
CA LEU A 56 4.18 7.61 -4.75
C LEU A 56 4.24 8.68 -3.67
N HIS A 57 3.92 8.29 -2.45
CA HIS A 57 3.78 9.17 -1.29
C HIS A 57 4.67 8.68 -0.14
N PRO A 58 6.01 8.77 -0.26
CA PRO A 58 6.94 8.25 0.76
C PRO A 58 6.80 8.95 2.11
N HIS A 59 6.27 10.16 2.12
CA HIS A 59 6.04 10.98 3.32
C HIS A 59 4.73 10.67 4.03
N LEU A 60 3.74 10.08 3.33
CA LEU A 60 2.47 9.71 3.96
C LEU A 60 2.64 8.42 4.77
N PRO A 61 2.34 8.44 6.08
CA PRO A 61 2.30 7.24 6.89
C PRO A 61 1.18 6.31 6.42
N VAL A 62 1.49 5.03 6.17
CA VAL A 62 0.48 4.04 5.77
C VAL A 62 0.37 2.98 6.85
N VAL A 63 -0.85 2.74 7.30
CA VAL A 63 -1.22 1.68 8.23
C VAL A 63 -2.13 0.69 7.52
N VAL A 64 -1.80 -0.57 7.61
CA VAL A 64 -2.65 -1.65 7.09
C VAL A 64 -3.73 -1.97 8.11
N VAL A 65 -4.97 -2.03 7.67
CA VAL A 65 -6.12 -2.51 8.46
C VAL A 65 -6.68 -3.74 7.76
N SER A 66 -6.63 -4.90 8.39
CA SER A 66 -7.00 -6.16 7.71
C SER A 66 -7.72 -7.14 8.62
N ALA A 67 -8.61 -7.94 8.02
CA ALA A 67 -9.21 -9.11 8.67
C ALA A 67 -8.27 -10.33 8.66
N ARG A 68 -7.17 -10.27 7.89
CA ARG A 68 -6.15 -11.31 7.88
C ARG A 68 -5.18 -11.06 9.03
N GLU A 69 -5.28 -11.87 10.08
CA GLU A 69 -4.58 -11.68 11.36
C GLU A 69 -3.42 -12.68 11.56
N GLU A 70 -2.98 -13.30 10.46
CA GLU A 70 -1.80 -14.16 10.52
C GLU A 70 -0.54 -13.32 10.75
N ALA A 71 0.29 -13.71 11.71
CA ALA A 71 1.53 -13.04 12.08
C ALA A 71 2.46 -12.81 10.87
N THR A 72 2.48 -13.74 9.92
CA THR A 72 3.22 -13.62 8.66
C THR A 72 2.71 -12.49 7.78
N VAL A 73 1.38 -12.26 7.73
CA VAL A 73 0.77 -11.16 6.97
C VAL A 73 1.11 -9.82 7.63
N MET A 74 1.01 -9.74 8.95
CA MET A 74 1.39 -8.55 9.72
C MET A 74 2.86 -8.20 9.49
N ARG A 75 3.74 -9.19 9.62
CA ARG A 75 5.18 -9.01 9.38
C ARG A 75 5.48 -8.52 7.97
N ARG A 76 4.87 -9.13 6.96
CA ARG A 76 5.04 -8.70 5.56
C ARG A 76 4.54 -7.28 5.31
N ALA A 77 3.45 -6.86 5.93
CA ALA A 77 2.99 -5.47 5.83
C ALA A 77 4.06 -4.48 6.31
N LEU A 78 4.67 -4.76 7.48
CA LEU A 78 5.77 -3.94 8.00
C LEU A 78 7.00 -3.96 7.08
N ASP A 79 7.38 -5.14 6.60
CA ASP A 79 8.52 -5.30 5.67
C ASP A 79 8.31 -4.56 4.34
N HIS A 80 7.07 -4.41 3.89
CA HIS A 80 6.69 -3.60 2.72
C HIS A 80 6.52 -2.10 3.02
N GLY A 81 6.82 -1.68 4.23
CA GLY A 81 6.89 -0.27 4.60
C GLY A 81 5.63 0.32 5.21
N ALA A 82 4.69 -0.51 5.67
CA ALA A 82 3.64 -0.02 6.54
C ALA A 82 4.24 0.43 7.89
N LEU A 83 3.78 1.56 8.43
CA LEU A 83 4.15 1.99 9.77
C LEU A 83 3.37 1.24 10.86
N GLY A 84 2.28 0.58 10.48
CA GLY A 84 1.55 -0.24 11.40
C GLY A 84 0.62 -1.24 10.74
N PHE A 85 0.15 -2.18 11.56
CA PHE A 85 -0.86 -3.15 11.19
C PHE A 85 -1.90 -3.22 12.31
N ILE A 86 -3.16 -2.94 11.99
CA ILE A 86 -4.28 -2.99 12.91
C ILE A 86 -5.25 -4.08 12.46
N PRO A 87 -5.46 -5.14 13.27
CA PRO A 87 -6.51 -6.11 13.01
C PRO A 87 -7.89 -5.47 12.95
N LYS A 88 -8.75 -5.90 12.05
CA LYS A 88 -10.15 -5.41 12.01
C LYS A 88 -10.96 -5.85 13.23
N SER A 89 -10.52 -6.89 13.94
CA SER A 89 -11.09 -7.37 15.20
C SER A 89 -10.68 -6.54 16.42
N ALA A 90 -9.69 -5.64 16.27
CA ALA A 90 -9.17 -4.84 17.38
C ALA A 90 -10.28 -3.97 18.00
N ASP A 91 -10.29 -3.90 19.32
CA ASP A 91 -11.17 -3.02 20.06
C ASP A 91 -10.78 -1.53 19.93
N SER A 92 -11.63 -0.66 20.40
CA SER A 92 -11.41 0.79 20.29
C SER A 92 -10.18 1.27 21.03
N ASP A 93 -9.84 0.65 22.16
CA ASP A 93 -8.68 1.04 22.97
C ASP A 93 -7.38 0.65 22.26
N THR A 94 -7.33 -0.56 21.70
CA THR A 94 -6.21 -1.03 20.86
C THR A 94 -6.03 -0.16 19.62
N ILE A 95 -7.12 0.18 18.93
CA ILE A 95 -7.08 1.07 17.76
C ILE A 95 -6.55 2.46 18.18
N GLY A 96 -7.01 2.99 19.32
CA GLY A 96 -6.56 4.26 19.84
C GLY A 96 -5.08 4.30 20.16
N HIS A 97 -4.62 3.29 20.88
CA HIS A 97 -3.21 3.14 21.20
C HIS A 97 -2.35 3.04 19.93
N ALA A 98 -2.75 2.17 18.98
CA ALA A 98 -2.05 2.00 17.73
C ALA A 98 -1.93 3.29 16.92
N LEU A 99 -3.05 4.01 16.75
CA LEU A 99 -3.06 5.27 16.01
C LEU A 99 -2.25 6.35 16.71
N GLY A 100 -2.33 6.47 18.04
CA GLY A 100 -1.52 7.40 18.82
C GLY A 100 -0.02 7.14 18.60
N THR A 101 0.42 5.91 18.80
CA THR A 101 1.81 5.50 18.59
C THR A 101 2.32 5.85 17.18
N ILE A 102 1.49 5.61 16.15
CA ILE A 102 1.89 5.86 14.77
C ILE A 102 1.93 7.37 14.46
N LEU A 103 0.98 8.15 14.99
CA LEU A 103 0.97 9.60 14.84
C LEU A 103 2.14 10.28 15.56
N ASP A 104 2.66 9.65 16.62
CA ASP A 104 3.90 10.07 17.30
C ASP A 104 5.18 9.68 16.51
N GLY A 105 5.03 9.03 15.35
CA GLY A 105 6.12 8.68 14.44
C GLY A 105 6.73 7.30 14.69
N GLU A 106 6.16 6.50 15.57
CA GLU A 106 6.62 5.15 15.87
C GLU A 106 5.86 4.10 15.05
N THR A 107 6.35 2.86 15.04
CA THR A 107 5.66 1.72 14.39
C THR A 107 4.82 0.96 15.41
N TRP A 108 3.65 0.47 14.97
CA TRP A 108 2.80 -0.36 15.81
C TRP A 108 2.28 -1.59 15.07
N ALA A 109 2.39 -2.74 15.70
CA ALA A 109 1.73 -3.97 15.26
C ALA A 109 1.47 -4.87 16.47
N PRO A 110 0.55 -5.85 16.39
CA PRO A 110 0.39 -6.86 17.42
C PRO A 110 1.71 -7.58 17.70
N PRO A 111 1.96 -7.99 18.97
CA PRO A 111 3.23 -8.63 19.37
C PRO A 111 3.59 -9.86 18.52
N GLU A 112 2.60 -10.57 18.00
CA GLU A 112 2.75 -11.76 17.15
C GLU A 112 3.53 -11.46 15.86
N ALA A 113 3.40 -10.25 15.34
CA ALA A 113 4.12 -9.79 14.14
C ALA A 113 5.65 -9.80 14.35
N HIS A 114 6.09 -9.58 15.57
CA HIS A 114 7.52 -9.53 15.91
C HIS A 114 8.13 -10.93 16.14
N ASN A 115 7.29 -11.94 16.37
CA ASN A 115 7.73 -13.33 16.54
C ASN A 115 8.02 -14.04 15.21
N VAL A 116 7.66 -13.43 14.09
CA VAL A 116 7.96 -13.95 12.75
C VAL A 116 9.25 -13.31 12.26
N PRO A 117 10.22 -14.11 11.78
CA PRO A 117 11.43 -13.55 11.17
C PRO A 117 11.05 -12.66 9.99
N PRO A 118 11.85 -11.63 9.72
CA PRO A 118 11.64 -10.77 8.55
C PRO A 118 11.51 -11.59 7.28
N THR A 119 10.65 -11.15 6.38
CA THR A 119 10.49 -11.73 5.04
C THR A 119 11.85 -11.96 4.38
N GLY A 120 12.05 -13.11 3.77
CA GLY A 120 13.33 -13.53 3.19
C GLY A 120 13.95 -12.48 2.26
N SER A 121 15.25 -12.55 2.05
CA SER A 121 16.02 -11.58 1.26
C SER A 121 15.42 -11.31 -0.12
N GLU A 122 14.91 -12.35 -0.79
CA GLU A 122 14.31 -12.24 -2.12
C GLU A 122 13.04 -11.38 -2.16
N GLU A 123 12.10 -11.53 -1.21
CA GLU A 123 10.90 -10.71 -1.17
C GLU A 123 11.22 -9.25 -0.83
N ARG A 124 12.22 -9.00 0.00
CA ARG A 124 12.71 -7.64 0.30
C ARG A 124 13.34 -7.00 -0.93
N GLU A 125 14.17 -7.75 -1.66
CA GLU A 125 14.78 -7.28 -2.91
C GLU A 125 13.72 -6.95 -3.94
N VAL A 126 12.73 -7.83 -4.14
CA VAL A 126 11.60 -7.55 -5.04
C VAL A 126 10.83 -6.31 -4.58
N GLY A 127 10.54 -6.17 -3.28
CA GLY A 127 9.91 -4.98 -2.73
C GLY A 127 10.72 -3.70 -2.95
N GLN A 128 12.05 -3.76 -2.83
CA GLN A 128 12.92 -2.62 -3.13
C GLN A 128 12.90 -2.27 -4.62
N ARG A 129 13.04 -3.26 -5.50
CA ARG A 129 13.00 -3.07 -6.97
C ARG A 129 11.64 -2.50 -7.44
N LEU A 130 10.54 -2.94 -6.82
CA LEU A 130 9.21 -2.38 -7.10
C LEU A 130 9.12 -0.88 -6.73
N ARG A 131 9.79 -0.43 -5.67
CA ARG A 131 9.85 0.99 -5.29
C ARG A 131 10.64 1.86 -6.27
N GLU A 132 11.52 1.27 -7.06
CA GLU A 132 12.28 1.97 -8.09
C GLU A 132 11.45 2.24 -9.36
N LEU A 133 10.29 1.62 -9.49
CA LEU A 133 9.41 1.86 -10.63
C LEU A 133 8.76 3.25 -10.51
N THR A 134 8.70 3.97 -11.64
CA THR A 134 7.90 5.18 -11.70
C THR A 134 6.40 4.84 -11.58
N PRO A 135 5.54 5.79 -11.20
CA PRO A 135 4.09 5.57 -11.12
C PRO A 135 3.53 4.94 -12.39
N GLN A 136 3.96 5.43 -13.55
CA GLN A 136 3.51 4.92 -14.84
C GLN A 136 4.02 3.51 -15.13
N GLN A 137 5.27 3.21 -14.79
CA GLN A 137 5.84 1.86 -14.90
C GLN A 137 5.09 0.87 -14.01
N PHE A 138 4.77 1.27 -12.79
CA PHE A 138 4.03 0.41 -11.88
C PHE A 138 2.60 0.14 -12.38
N ARG A 139 1.91 1.17 -12.90
CA ARG A 139 0.59 1.00 -13.52
C ARG A 139 0.64 0.05 -14.73
N VAL A 140 1.64 0.18 -15.60
CA VAL A 140 1.86 -0.75 -16.71
C VAL A 140 2.11 -2.17 -16.20
N LEU A 141 2.94 -2.34 -15.16
CA LEU A 141 3.20 -3.64 -14.55
C LEU A 141 1.92 -4.30 -14.02
N GLN A 142 1.06 -3.54 -13.33
CA GLN A 142 -0.22 -4.05 -12.84
C GLN A 142 -1.13 -4.53 -13.99
N MET A 143 -1.22 -3.75 -15.07
CA MET A 143 -2.03 -4.11 -16.23
C MET A 143 -1.50 -5.34 -16.96
N LEU A 144 -0.18 -5.51 -17.05
CA LEU A 144 0.46 -6.72 -17.57
C LEU A 144 0.16 -7.94 -16.68
N GLY A 145 0.26 -7.78 -15.36
CA GLY A 145 -0.08 -8.81 -14.39
C GLY A 145 -1.56 -9.23 -14.42
N ALA A 146 -2.44 -8.33 -14.85
CA ALA A 146 -3.85 -8.61 -15.12
C ALA A 146 -4.08 -9.25 -16.51
N GLY A 147 -3.03 -9.60 -17.26
CA GLY A 147 -3.12 -10.25 -18.57
C GLY A 147 -3.47 -9.32 -19.73
N ARG A 148 -3.36 -8.00 -19.56
CA ARG A 148 -3.62 -7.03 -20.63
C ARG A 148 -2.48 -7.06 -21.67
N LEU A 149 -2.84 -6.99 -22.94
CA LEU A 149 -1.88 -6.87 -24.04
C LEU A 149 -1.37 -5.42 -24.16
N ASN A 150 -0.15 -5.24 -24.64
CA ASN A 150 0.45 -3.90 -24.81
C ASN A 150 -0.45 -2.94 -25.60
N LYS A 151 -1.17 -3.41 -26.60
CA LYS A 151 -2.12 -2.61 -27.37
C LYS A 151 -3.30 -2.12 -26.53
N GLN A 152 -3.80 -2.97 -25.63
CA GLN A 152 -4.89 -2.60 -24.72
C GLN A 152 -4.42 -1.60 -23.67
N ILE A 153 -3.23 -1.82 -23.11
CA ILE A 153 -2.60 -0.90 -22.17
C ILE A 153 -2.36 0.47 -22.81
N ALA A 154 -1.87 0.48 -24.03
CA ALA A 154 -1.63 1.71 -24.79
C ALA A 154 -2.94 2.51 -25.00
N TYR A 155 -4.02 1.82 -25.33
CA TYR A 155 -5.35 2.42 -25.47
C TYR A 155 -5.85 2.99 -24.13
N ASP A 156 -5.81 2.19 -23.06
CA ASP A 156 -6.31 2.57 -21.73
C ASP A 156 -5.53 3.76 -21.12
N LEU A 157 -4.22 3.83 -21.40
CA LEU A 157 -3.35 4.92 -20.93
C LEU A 157 -3.19 6.09 -21.91
N ASN A 158 -3.88 6.03 -23.06
CA ASN A 158 -3.83 7.05 -24.13
C ASN A 158 -2.40 7.37 -24.59
N VAL A 159 -1.59 6.33 -24.80
CA VAL A 159 -0.22 6.44 -25.30
C VAL A 159 0.00 5.50 -26.49
N SER A 160 1.17 5.58 -27.16
CA SER A 160 1.51 4.65 -28.24
C SER A 160 1.90 3.28 -27.70
N GLU A 161 1.69 2.21 -28.50
CA GLU A 161 2.18 0.87 -28.16
C GLU A 161 3.72 0.83 -28.01
N ALA A 162 4.43 1.67 -28.78
CA ALA A 162 5.89 1.82 -28.64
C ALA A 162 6.28 2.37 -27.27
N THR A 163 5.49 3.29 -26.71
CA THR A 163 5.68 3.82 -25.36
C THR A 163 5.51 2.71 -24.32
N ILE A 164 4.49 1.85 -24.47
CA ILE A 164 4.29 0.73 -23.56
C ILE A 164 5.47 -0.26 -23.64
N LYS A 165 5.96 -0.61 -24.84
CA LYS A 165 7.14 -1.45 -25.02
C LYS A 165 8.38 -0.88 -24.33
N ALA A 166 8.57 0.44 -24.39
CA ALA A 166 9.66 1.13 -23.70
C ALA A 166 9.51 1.00 -22.17
N HIS A 167 8.29 1.17 -21.64
CA HIS A 167 8.01 0.96 -20.23
C HIS A 167 8.27 -0.48 -19.80
N VAL A 168 7.81 -1.47 -20.57
CA VAL A 168 8.06 -2.89 -20.29
C VAL A 168 9.56 -3.19 -20.23
N THR A 169 10.32 -2.71 -21.20
CA THR A 169 11.79 -2.86 -21.18
C THR A 169 12.43 -2.24 -19.94
N ALA A 170 12.00 -1.04 -19.58
CA ALA A 170 12.50 -0.36 -18.38
C ALA A 170 12.11 -1.10 -17.07
N ILE A 171 10.90 -1.63 -17.01
CA ILE A 171 10.41 -2.43 -15.88
C ILE A 171 11.26 -3.70 -15.74
N LEU A 172 11.43 -4.47 -16.80
CA LEU A 172 12.24 -5.71 -16.79
C LEU A 172 13.68 -5.43 -16.36
N ARG A 173 14.29 -4.34 -16.83
CA ARG A 173 15.64 -3.96 -16.43
C ARG A 173 15.74 -3.62 -14.93
N LYS A 174 14.68 -3.04 -14.33
CA LYS A 174 14.65 -2.68 -12.90
C LYS A 174 14.32 -3.87 -12.01
N LEU A 175 13.53 -4.79 -12.50
CA LEU A 175 13.13 -5.97 -11.72
C LEU A 175 14.13 -7.14 -11.82
N GLY A 176 15.01 -7.16 -12.81
CA GLY A 176 16.05 -8.17 -13.01
C GLY A 176 15.63 -9.24 -13.99
#